data_25e68815385dd0f552a0ee81cfe0db2d
#
_entry.id   25e68815385dd0f552a0ee81cfe0db2d
#
_cell.length_a   1.000
_cell.length_b   1.000
_cell.length_c   1.000
_cell.angle_alpha   90.00
_cell.angle_beta   90.00
_cell.angle_gamma   90.00
#
_symmetry.space_group_name_H-M   'P 1'
#
loop_
_entity.id
_entity.type
_entity.pdbx_description
1 polymer ?
#
loop_
_entity_poly.entity_id
_entity_poly.type
_entity_poly.pdbx_seq_one_letter_code
_entity_poly.pdbx_strand_id
1 'polypeptide(L)'
;MIKKIHVPKTHVPKTHVQKSKVTNMTQNELPEEFAPLNKIAVKAMLWLNGFAHIIIGLALATSVIMFTWLFFKDVQAAAYAHNLVHGFLHALGTLMLLWSISALISAEIRYLQGSKLLVETFVEVVLVLFLRKLIVMPVQDASPTFTEVGVWVGGAFVLGVIYVLIRWSQKQSPNA
;
A
#
# COMPACT_ATOMS: atom_id res chain seq x y z
N MET A 1 66.84 16.66 -29.13
CA MET A 1 66.90 15.34 -29.85
C MET A 1 65.94 14.42 -29.12
N ILE A 2 64.68 14.35 -29.51
CA ILE A 2 63.63 13.50 -28.85
C ILE A 2 63.43 12.31 -29.77
N LYS A 3 63.77 11.12 -29.29
CA LYS A 3 63.69 9.85 -29.99
C LYS A 3 62.24 9.35 -29.98
N LYS A 4 61.62 9.33 -31.18
CA LYS A 4 60.23 8.75 -31.34
C LYS A 4 60.29 7.25 -31.07
N ILE A 5 59.64 6.79 -30.06
CA ILE A 5 59.39 5.38 -29.76
C ILE A 5 58.32 4.88 -30.70
N HIS A 6 58.62 3.96 -31.54
CA HIS A 6 57.75 3.28 -32.47
C HIS A 6 57.03 2.14 -31.71
N VAL A 7 55.70 2.29 -31.44
CA VAL A 7 54.88 1.25 -30.81
C VAL A 7 54.35 0.33 -31.90
N PRO A 8 54.63 -0.97 -31.87
CA PRO A 8 54.11 -1.90 -32.87
C PRO A 8 52.60 -2.12 -32.63
N LYS A 9 51.79 -2.03 -33.70
CA LYS A 9 50.38 -2.36 -33.75
C LYS A 9 50.22 -3.86 -33.54
N THR A 10 49.84 -4.26 -32.33
CA THR A 10 49.38 -5.63 -32.04
C THR A 10 48.05 -5.86 -32.73
N HIS A 11 48.04 -6.79 -33.65
CA HIS A 11 46.89 -7.28 -34.37
C HIS A 11 46.02 -8.10 -33.40
N VAL A 12 44.95 -7.51 -32.88
CA VAL A 12 43.98 -8.23 -32.05
C VAL A 12 43.10 -9.07 -33.00
N PRO A 13 43.12 -10.41 -32.88
CA PRO A 13 42.23 -11.24 -33.67
C PRO A 13 40.78 -10.94 -33.29
N LYS A 14 39.97 -10.62 -34.31
CA LYS A 14 38.50 -10.50 -34.16
C LYS A 14 37.95 -11.88 -33.77
N THR A 15 37.87 -12.14 -32.48
CA THR A 15 37.09 -13.25 -31.97
C THR A 15 35.65 -12.98 -32.40
N HIS A 16 35.15 -13.82 -33.31
CA HIS A 16 33.76 -13.94 -33.62
C HIS A 16 33.02 -14.24 -32.30
N VAL A 17 32.49 -13.20 -31.68
CA VAL A 17 31.47 -13.35 -30.63
C VAL A 17 30.28 -13.95 -31.34
N GLN A 18 30.22 -15.27 -31.33
CA GLN A 18 29.06 -16.04 -31.69
C GLN A 18 27.99 -15.57 -30.71
N LYS A 19 27.11 -14.65 -31.18
CA LYS A 19 25.86 -14.32 -30.52
C LYS A 19 25.17 -15.64 -30.32
N SER A 20 25.39 -16.26 -29.17
CA SER A 20 24.54 -17.35 -28.72
C SER A 20 23.13 -16.77 -28.76
N LYS A 21 22.34 -17.27 -29.68
CA LYS A 21 20.89 -17.20 -29.66
C LYS A 21 20.48 -17.82 -28.32
N VAL A 22 20.49 -17.01 -27.24
CA VAL A 22 19.68 -17.29 -26.08
C VAL A 22 18.28 -17.16 -26.62
N THR A 23 17.76 -18.27 -27.06
CA THR A 23 16.39 -18.49 -27.40
C THR A 23 15.59 -18.00 -26.20
N ASN A 24 14.90 -16.88 -26.39
CA ASN A 24 13.83 -16.44 -25.51
C ASN A 24 12.70 -17.49 -25.59
N MET A 25 12.94 -18.64 -24.98
CA MET A 25 11.90 -19.60 -24.62
C MET A 25 11.25 -19.05 -23.36
N THR A 26 10.26 -18.22 -23.51
CA THR A 26 9.09 -18.08 -22.64
C THR A 26 8.27 -16.85 -23.07
N GLN A 27 7.84 -16.83 -24.31
CA GLN A 27 6.52 -16.29 -24.58
C GLN A 27 5.74 -17.50 -25.07
N ASN A 28 4.79 -17.97 -24.27
CA ASN A 28 3.69 -18.79 -24.73
C ASN A 28 3.08 -18.01 -25.88
N GLU A 29 3.47 -18.36 -27.11
CA GLU A 29 2.78 -17.96 -28.33
C GLU A 29 1.41 -18.63 -28.23
N LEU A 30 0.46 -17.93 -27.60
CA LEU A 30 -0.95 -18.28 -27.73
C LEU A 30 -1.25 -18.26 -29.23
N PRO A 31 -1.94 -19.28 -29.76
CA PRO A 31 -2.27 -19.34 -31.18
C PRO A 31 -2.81 -17.98 -31.61
N GLU A 32 -2.39 -17.50 -32.79
CA GLU A 32 -2.75 -16.16 -33.31
C GLU A 32 -4.27 -15.94 -33.38
N GLU A 33 -5.03 -17.00 -33.41
CA GLU A 33 -6.50 -17.01 -33.38
C GLU A 33 -7.08 -16.37 -32.09
N PHE A 34 -6.36 -16.39 -30.99
CA PHE A 34 -6.79 -15.79 -29.68
C PHE A 34 -6.34 -14.35 -29.48
N ALA A 35 -5.51 -13.82 -30.38
CA ALA A 35 -4.99 -12.45 -30.28
C ALA A 35 -6.09 -11.37 -30.21
N PRO A 36 -7.19 -11.41 -30.99
CA PRO A 36 -8.25 -10.42 -30.91
C PRO A 36 -9.06 -10.55 -29.61
N LEU A 37 -9.35 -11.78 -29.17
CA LEU A 37 -10.05 -12.04 -27.89
C LEU A 37 -9.27 -11.54 -26.71
N ASN A 38 -7.95 -11.75 -26.71
CA ASN A 38 -7.09 -11.27 -25.64
C ASN A 38 -7.07 -9.73 -25.55
N LYS A 39 -7.04 -9.03 -26.70
CA LYS A 39 -7.10 -7.56 -26.73
C LYS A 39 -8.43 -7.02 -26.17
N ILE A 40 -9.55 -7.67 -26.51
CA ILE A 40 -10.87 -7.29 -26.01
C ILE A 40 -10.96 -7.56 -24.50
N ALA A 41 -10.49 -8.73 -24.05
CA ALA A 41 -10.47 -9.10 -22.63
C ALA A 41 -9.61 -8.14 -21.80
N VAL A 42 -8.40 -7.81 -22.27
CA VAL A 42 -7.52 -6.83 -21.59
C VAL A 42 -8.17 -5.46 -21.53
N LYS A 43 -8.79 -4.99 -22.63
CA LYS A 43 -9.49 -3.69 -22.64
C LYS A 43 -10.69 -3.68 -21.69
N ALA A 44 -11.46 -4.75 -21.65
CA ALA A 44 -12.58 -4.90 -20.72
C ALA A 44 -12.12 -4.92 -19.26
N MET A 45 -11.02 -5.63 -18.96
CA MET A 45 -10.41 -5.66 -17.62
C MET A 45 -9.89 -4.28 -17.18
N LEU A 46 -9.23 -3.53 -18.07
CA LEU A 46 -8.78 -2.18 -17.78
C LEU A 46 -9.95 -1.23 -17.51
N TRP A 47 -11.03 -1.34 -18.30
CA TRP A 47 -12.23 -0.53 -18.09
C TRP A 47 -12.92 -0.88 -16.76
N LEU A 48 -13.06 -2.19 -16.47
CA LEU A 48 -13.63 -2.68 -15.22
C LEU A 48 -12.80 -2.21 -14.00
N ASN A 49 -11.47 -2.28 -14.10
CA ASN A 49 -10.59 -1.81 -13.06
C ASN A 49 -10.75 -0.30 -12.82
N GLY A 50 -10.78 0.51 -13.88
CA GLY A 50 -11.03 1.95 -13.77
C GLY A 50 -12.38 2.27 -13.12
N PHE A 51 -13.43 1.54 -13.50
CA PHE A 51 -14.76 1.68 -12.90
C PHE A 51 -14.77 1.29 -11.40
N ALA A 52 -14.08 0.20 -11.04
CA ALA A 52 -13.94 -0.21 -9.65
C ALA A 52 -13.26 0.88 -8.78
N HIS A 53 -12.22 1.53 -9.29
CA HIS A 53 -11.55 2.63 -8.58
C HIS A 53 -12.45 3.87 -8.39
N ILE A 54 -13.31 4.18 -9.37
CA ILE A 54 -14.30 5.24 -9.22
C ILE A 54 -15.29 4.91 -8.09
N ILE A 55 -15.76 3.67 -8.02
CA ILE A 55 -16.66 3.21 -6.95
C ILE A 55 -15.95 3.28 -5.59
N ILE A 56 -14.70 2.83 -5.51
CA ILE A 56 -13.89 2.90 -4.28
C ILE A 56 -13.73 4.36 -3.84
N GLY A 57 -13.36 5.26 -4.75
CA GLY A 57 -13.23 6.69 -4.45
C GLY A 57 -14.53 7.31 -3.93
N LEU A 58 -15.68 6.97 -4.55
CA LEU A 58 -16.99 7.44 -4.12
C LEU A 58 -17.37 6.88 -2.73
N ALA A 59 -17.11 5.61 -2.48
CA ALA A 59 -17.34 4.97 -1.19
C ALA A 59 -16.48 5.60 -0.08
N LEU A 60 -15.21 5.89 -0.36
CA LEU A 60 -14.31 6.58 0.58
C LEU A 60 -14.80 8.00 0.85
N ALA A 61 -15.22 8.76 -0.16
CA ALA A 61 -15.78 10.10 0.02
C ALA A 61 -17.05 10.09 0.89
N THR A 62 -17.95 9.13 0.65
CA THR A 62 -19.16 8.94 1.48
C THR A 62 -18.78 8.59 2.92
N SER A 63 -17.78 7.74 3.10
CA SER A 63 -17.28 7.35 4.43
C SER A 63 -16.73 8.56 5.19
N VAL A 64 -15.99 9.48 4.54
CA VAL A 64 -15.51 10.71 5.19
C VAL A 64 -16.67 11.53 5.74
N ILE A 65 -17.72 11.75 4.95
CA ILE A 65 -18.90 12.52 5.37
C ILE A 65 -19.57 11.85 6.57
N MET A 66 -19.80 10.53 6.49
CA MET A 66 -20.43 9.75 7.54
C MET A 66 -19.62 9.75 8.84
N PHE A 67 -18.30 9.52 8.79
CA PHE A 67 -17.44 9.51 9.98
C PHE A 67 -17.22 10.92 10.54
N THR A 68 -17.21 11.96 9.72
CA THR A 68 -17.18 13.34 10.19
C THR A 68 -18.44 13.65 10.99
N TRP A 69 -19.61 13.25 10.49
CA TRP A 69 -20.87 13.41 11.22
C TRP A 69 -20.86 12.65 12.55
N LEU A 70 -20.38 11.39 12.52
CA LEU A 70 -20.27 10.57 13.73
C LEU A 70 -19.33 11.21 14.76
N PHE A 71 -18.18 11.72 14.33
CA PHE A 71 -17.23 12.43 15.18
C PHE A 71 -17.87 13.62 15.90
N PHE A 72 -18.65 14.45 15.20
CA PHE A 72 -19.37 15.55 15.83
C PHE A 72 -20.37 15.08 16.88
N LYS A 73 -21.10 14.00 16.61
CA LYS A 73 -21.99 13.39 17.60
C LYS A 73 -21.24 12.87 18.83
N ASP A 74 -20.10 12.21 18.61
CA ASP A 74 -19.29 11.68 19.71
C ASP A 74 -18.73 12.82 20.58
N VAL A 75 -18.25 13.90 19.97
CA VAL A 75 -17.77 15.09 20.70
C VAL A 75 -18.91 15.74 21.50
N GLN A 76 -20.11 15.87 20.89
CA GLN A 76 -21.27 16.42 21.56
C GLN A 76 -21.69 15.53 22.74
N ALA A 77 -21.75 14.22 22.54
CA ALA A 77 -22.05 13.25 23.59
C ALA A 77 -21.02 13.30 24.73
N ALA A 78 -19.72 13.43 24.40
CA ALA A 78 -18.66 13.59 25.38
C ALA A 78 -18.82 14.85 26.24
N ALA A 79 -19.24 15.97 25.63
CA ALA A 79 -19.44 17.23 26.32
C ALA A 79 -20.59 17.17 27.36
N TYR A 80 -21.61 16.37 27.10
CA TYR A 80 -22.77 16.19 28.00
C TYR A 80 -22.63 14.97 28.93
N ALA A 81 -21.65 14.11 28.71
CA ALA A 81 -21.44 12.91 29.53
C ALA A 81 -20.85 13.24 30.91
N HIS A 82 -21.32 12.54 31.94
CA HIS A 82 -20.74 12.61 33.28
C HIS A 82 -19.29 12.08 33.34
N ASN A 83 -18.86 11.31 32.33
CA ASN A 83 -17.53 10.74 32.21
C ASN A 83 -16.83 11.27 30.93
N LEU A 84 -16.22 12.43 31.05
CA LEU A 84 -15.47 13.10 29.97
C LEU A 84 -14.39 12.24 29.34
N VAL A 85 -13.70 11.43 30.14
CA VAL A 85 -12.60 10.59 29.65
C VAL A 85 -13.11 9.51 28.70
N HIS A 86 -14.21 8.86 29.03
CA HIS A 86 -14.83 7.84 28.21
C HIS A 86 -15.32 8.42 26.86
N GLY A 87 -16.02 9.54 26.89
CA GLY A 87 -16.48 10.22 25.68
C GLY A 87 -15.33 10.70 24.80
N PHE A 88 -14.27 11.23 25.40
CA PHE A 88 -13.07 11.68 24.67
C PHE A 88 -12.34 10.51 23.96
N LEU A 89 -12.15 9.37 24.65
CA LEU A 89 -11.52 8.20 24.05
C LEU A 89 -12.33 7.63 22.88
N HIS A 90 -13.67 7.69 22.99
CA HIS A 90 -14.55 7.27 21.90
C HIS A 90 -14.40 8.19 20.67
N ALA A 91 -14.46 9.52 20.88
CA ALA A 91 -14.26 10.52 19.84
C ALA A 91 -12.87 10.40 19.19
N LEU A 92 -11.81 10.15 19.99
CA LEU A 92 -10.46 9.91 19.50
C LEU A 92 -10.42 8.67 18.60
N GLY A 93 -11.13 7.59 18.97
CA GLY A 93 -11.24 6.41 18.13
C GLY A 93 -11.87 6.70 16.77
N THR A 94 -12.93 7.52 16.73
CA THR A 94 -13.59 7.94 15.50
C THR A 94 -12.69 8.84 14.64
N LEU A 95 -11.90 9.72 15.27
CA LEU A 95 -10.92 10.55 14.59
C LEU A 95 -9.81 9.71 13.94
N MET A 96 -9.35 8.66 14.61
CA MET A 96 -8.36 7.72 14.04
C MET A 96 -8.89 6.99 12.80
N LEU A 97 -10.19 6.63 12.79
CA LEU A 97 -10.83 6.07 11.58
C LEU A 97 -10.83 7.09 10.44
N LEU A 98 -11.21 8.32 10.71
CA LEU A 98 -11.25 9.39 9.72
C LEU A 98 -9.85 9.62 9.11
N TRP A 99 -8.81 9.61 9.95
CA TRP A 99 -7.43 9.70 9.49
C TRP A 99 -7.02 8.51 8.61
N SER A 100 -7.41 7.28 8.99
CA SER A 100 -7.16 6.07 8.18
C SER A 100 -7.84 6.14 6.81
N ILE A 101 -9.08 6.63 6.75
CA ILE A 101 -9.80 6.82 5.48
C ILE A 101 -9.10 7.87 4.62
N SER A 102 -8.62 8.97 5.21
CA SER A 102 -7.84 9.99 4.50
C SER A 102 -6.55 9.42 3.90
N ALA A 103 -5.86 8.53 4.61
CA ALA A 103 -4.68 7.83 4.10
C ALA A 103 -5.02 6.92 2.89
N LEU A 104 -6.16 6.21 2.95
CA LEU A 104 -6.66 5.39 1.84
C LEU A 104 -7.02 6.24 0.62
N ILE A 105 -7.67 7.39 0.81
CA ILE A 105 -7.97 8.33 -0.29
C ILE A 105 -6.67 8.80 -0.95
N SER A 106 -5.65 9.14 -0.15
CA SER A 106 -4.35 9.55 -0.67
C SER A 106 -3.65 8.44 -1.44
N ALA A 107 -3.81 7.17 -1.04
CA ALA A 107 -3.30 6.01 -1.77
C ALA A 107 -4.04 5.83 -3.10
N GLU A 108 -5.37 5.97 -3.11
CA GLU A 108 -6.21 5.87 -4.31
C GLU A 108 -5.87 6.96 -5.34
N ILE A 109 -5.71 8.21 -4.89
CA ILE A 109 -5.29 9.31 -5.76
C ILE A 109 -3.93 9.01 -6.41
N ARG A 110 -2.95 8.53 -5.65
CA ARG A 110 -1.62 8.16 -6.18
C ARG A 110 -1.71 7.01 -7.18
N TYR A 111 -2.56 6.02 -6.92
CA TYR A 111 -2.80 4.93 -7.86
C TYR A 111 -3.38 5.44 -9.18
N LEU A 112 -4.40 6.31 -9.14
CA LEU A 112 -5.01 6.92 -10.32
C LEU A 112 -4.02 7.80 -11.12
N GLN A 113 -3.01 8.36 -10.45
CA GLN A 113 -1.90 9.09 -11.07
C GLN A 113 -0.83 8.18 -11.68
N GLY A 114 -1.04 6.87 -11.70
CA GLY A 114 -0.12 5.88 -12.29
C GLY A 114 1.04 5.48 -11.38
N SER A 115 0.99 5.84 -10.11
CA SER A 115 1.97 5.39 -9.12
C SER A 115 1.70 3.93 -8.74
N LYS A 116 2.76 3.15 -8.48
CA LYS A 116 2.62 1.79 -7.97
C LYS A 116 1.92 1.83 -6.60
N LEU A 117 1.00 0.88 -6.38
CA LEU A 117 0.37 0.67 -5.07
C LEU A 117 1.46 0.48 -4.00
N LEU A 118 1.47 1.36 -3.03
CA LEU A 118 2.38 1.27 -1.89
C LEU A 118 1.77 0.34 -0.84
N VAL A 119 2.23 -0.91 -0.80
CA VAL A 119 1.85 -1.90 0.23
C VAL A 119 2.08 -1.32 1.64
N GLU A 120 3.08 -0.45 1.80
CA GLU A 120 3.38 0.29 3.01
C GLU A 120 2.14 1.04 3.56
N THR A 121 1.40 1.75 2.70
CA THR A 121 0.20 2.50 3.12
C THR A 121 -0.91 1.57 3.66
N PHE A 122 -1.09 0.38 3.07
CA PHE A 122 -2.07 -0.58 3.57
C PHE A 122 -1.68 -1.14 4.94
N VAL A 123 -0.41 -1.48 5.12
CA VAL A 123 0.09 -1.96 6.43
C VAL A 123 -0.05 -0.88 7.49
N GLU A 124 0.25 0.39 7.15
CA GLU A 124 0.08 1.54 8.04
C GLU A 124 -1.38 1.71 8.48
N VAL A 125 -2.33 1.67 7.54
CA VAL A 125 -3.77 1.76 7.85
C VAL A 125 -4.22 0.62 8.75
N VAL A 126 -3.83 -0.62 8.46
CA VAL A 126 -4.18 -1.78 9.29
C VAL A 126 -3.58 -1.64 10.68
N LEU A 127 -2.33 -1.20 10.80
CA LEU A 127 -1.68 -0.94 12.09
C LEU A 127 -2.47 0.09 12.92
N VAL A 128 -2.90 1.19 12.30
CA VAL A 128 -3.72 2.22 12.98
C VAL A 128 -5.06 1.65 13.45
N LEU A 129 -5.70 0.76 12.68
CA LEU A 129 -6.94 0.09 13.10
C LEU A 129 -6.71 -0.80 14.33
N PHE A 130 -5.58 -1.51 14.41
CA PHE A 130 -5.20 -2.28 15.60
C PHE A 130 -4.96 -1.37 16.81
N LEU A 131 -4.20 -0.28 16.65
CA LEU A 131 -3.95 0.69 17.71
C LEU A 131 -5.26 1.34 18.20
N ARG A 132 -6.15 1.70 17.28
CA ARG A 132 -7.49 2.19 17.65
C ARG A 132 -8.24 1.18 18.53
N LYS A 133 -8.26 -0.09 18.13
CA LYS A 133 -8.95 -1.12 18.92
C LYS A 133 -8.36 -1.22 20.33
N LEU A 134 -7.03 -1.16 20.46
CA LEU A 134 -6.35 -1.18 21.76
C LEU A 134 -6.69 0.04 22.63
N ILE A 135 -6.81 1.23 22.03
CA ILE A 135 -7.15 2.47 22.76
C ILE A 135 -8.61 2.45 23.23
N VAL A 136 -9.52 1.96 22.39
CA VAL A 136 -10.95 1.99 22.69
C VAL A 136 -11.39 0.79 23.53
N MET A 137 -10.64 -0.31 23.54
CA MET A 137 -10.96 -1.54 24.27
C MET A 137 -11.24 -1.34 25.78
N PRO A 138 -10.43 -0.59 26.54
CA PRO A 138 -10.69 -0.37 27.97
C PRO A 138 -11.97 0.42 28.25
N VAL A 139 -12.54 1.06 27.21
CA VAL A 139 -13.73 1.89 27.29
C VAL A 139 -14.97 1.10 26.93
N GLN A 140 -14.86 0.16 25.98
CA GLN A 140 -15.99 -0.65 25.49
C GLN A 140 -16.23 -1.88 26.35
N ASP A 141 -15.16 -2.51 26.82
CA ASP A 141 -15.22 -3.75 27.58
C ASP A 141 -14.80 -3.50 29.04
N ALA A 142 -15.71 -3.68 29.98
CA ALA A 142 -15.48 -3.44 31.40
C ALA A 142 -14.35 -4.32 32.00
N SER A 143 -14.03 -5.44 31.33
CA SER A 143 -12.92 -6.33 31.70
C SER A 143 -12.45 -7.14 30.48
N PRO A 144 -11.56 -6.58 29.64
CA PRO A 144 -11.05 -7.32 28.50
C PRO A 144 -10.23 -8.53 29.00
N THR A 145 -10.44 -9.69 28.36
CA THR A 145 -9.71 -10.91 28.68
C THR A 145 -8.22 -10.75 28.29
N PHE A 146 -7.29 -11.27 29.08
CA PHE A 146 -5.86 -11.25 28.76
C PHE A 146 -5.55 -11.82 27.37
N THR A 147 -6.29 -12.83 26.93
CA THR A 147 -6.15 -13.40 25.59
C THR A 147 -6.52 -12.42 24.50
N GLU A 148 -7.61 -11.66 24.66
CA GLU A 148 -8.04 -10.65 23.69
C GLU A 148 -7.01 -9.51 23.57
N VAL A 149 -6.57 -8.98 24.69
CA VAL A 149 -5.50 -7.96 24.71
C VAL A 149 -4.23 -8.49 24.06
N GLY A 150 -3.84 -9.74 24.37
CA GLY A 150 -2.65 -10.38 23.82
C GLY A 150 -2.71 -10.53 22.29
N VAL A 151 -3.87 -10.89 21.71
CA VAL A 151 -4.06 -10.99 20.27
C VAL A 151 -3.92 -9.63 19.60
N TRP A 152 -4.52 -8.58 20.15
CA TRP A 152 -4.45 -7.24 19.57
C TRP A 152 -3.06 -6.63 19.69
N VAL A 153 -2.40 -6.76 20.83
CA VAL A 153 -1.02 -6.29 21.03
C VAL A 153 -0.05 -7.07 20.15
N GLY A 154 -0.18 -8.41 20.10
CA GLY A 154 0.64 -9.26 19.25
C GLY A 154 0.46 -8.94 17.76
N GLY A 155 -0.78 -8.75 17.32
CA GLY A 155 -1.09 -8.34 15.95
C GLY A 155 -0.49 -6.98 15.58
N ALA A 156 -0.62 -5.99 16.46
CA ALA A 156 0.00 -4.67 16.27
C ALA A 156 1.53 -4.75 16.19
N PHE A 157 2.15 -5.57 17.03
CA PHE A 157 3.61 -5.78 17.03
C PHE A 157 4.08 -6.42 15.72
N VAL A 158 3.42 -7.49 15.26
CA VAL A 158 3.75 -8.17 13.99
C VAL A 158 3.60 -7.20 12.81
N LEU A 159 2.51 -6.44 12.76
CA LEU A 159 2.29 -5.43 11.71
C LEU A 159 3.36 -4.33 11.75
N GLY A 160 3.77 -3.89 12.94
CA GLY A 160 4.85 -2.93 13.10
C GLY A 160 6.19 -3.46 12.57
N VAL A 161 6.51 -4.73 12.83
CA VAL A 161 7.71 -5.39 12.29
C VAL A 161 7.63 -5.48 10.75
N ILE A 162 6.49 -5.90 10.21
CA ILE A 162 6.27 -5.97 8.75
C ILE A 162 6.45 -4.57 8.13
N TYR A 163 5.90 -3.52 8.73
CA TYR A 163 6.05 -2.15 8.27
C TYR A 163 7.52 -1.73 8.18
N VAL A 164 8.29 -1.98 9.24
CA VAL A 164 9.73 -1.67 9.26
C VAL A 164 10.50 -2.44 8.20
N LEU A 165 10.19 -3.73 8.00
CA LEU A 165 10.83 -4.57 6.99
C LEU A 165 10.55 -4.08 5.57
N ILE A 166 9.30 -3.71 5.26
CA ILE A 166 8.91 -3.15 3.96
C ILE A 166 9.68 -1.85 3.71
N ARG A 167 9.70 -0.96 4.67
CA ARG A 167 10.38 0.33 4.57
C ARG A 167 11.90 0.18 4.41
N TRP A 168 12.48 -0.80 5.09
CA TRP A 168 13.92 -1.09 4.97
C TRP A 168 14.24 -1.68 3.60
N SER A 169 13.44 -2.61 3.10
CA SER A 169 13.57 -3.19 1.75
C SER A 169 13.51 -2.12 0.67
N GLN A 170 12.60 -1.17 0.77
CA GLN A 170 12.46 -0.07 -0.19
C GLN A 170 13.69 0.87 -0.20
N LYS A 171 14.33 1.09 0.96
CA LYS A 171 15.55 1.88 1.06
C LYS A 171 16.75 1.23 0.37
N GLN A 172 16.78 -0.09 0.29
CA GLN A 172 17.88 -0.84 -0.33
C GLN A 172 17.75 -0.97 -1.85
N SER A 173 16.56 -0.68 -2.42
CA SER A 173 16.29 -0.73 -3.86
C SER A 173 15.89 0.65 -4.41
N PRO A 174 16.80 1.64 -4.46
CA PRO A 174 16.45 2.98 -4.95
C PRO A 174 16.21 3.04 -6.46
N ASN A 175 16.38 1.92 -7.22
CA ASN A 175 16.32 1.84 -8.68
C ASN A 175 15.41 0.72 -9.22
N ALA A 176 14.32 0.35 -8.52
CA ALA A 176 13.35 -0.61 -9.05
C ALA A 176 12.07 0.09 -9.54
#